data_cff3adbbfeb8fb4ab5233ffa52e90580
#
_entry.id   cff3adbbfeb8fb4ab5233ffa52e90580
#
_cell.length_a   1.000
_cell.length_b   1.000
_cell.length_c   1.000
_cell.angle_alpha   90.00
_cell.angle_beta   90.00
_cell.angle_gamma   90.00
#
_symmetry.space_group_name_H-M   'P 1'
#
loop_
_entity.id
_entity.type
_entity.pdbx_description
1 polymer ?
#
loop_
_entity_poly.entity_id
_entity_poly.type
_entity_poly.pdbx_seq_one_letter_code
_entity_poly.pdbx_strand_id
1 'polypeptide(L)'
;MSNFKLDQRLEDNSFLIDIFEDIQIRAFNDSRYFWYILVPTIAELKDWHDLPIKVEKNLLIYTRKLSQFLSQTQNADKINIASIGNIVSQFHLHVIARHKDDAKWPHPVWGDPIIAALSQNDLEIRKYLIKRLKL
;
A
#
# COMPACT_ATOMS: atom_id res chain seq x y z
N MET A 1 -5.92 24.56 -1.74
CA MET A 1 -6.68 23.37 -2.17
C MET A 1 -5.79 22.51 -3.03
N SER A 2 -5.89 21.22 -2.83
CA SER A 2 -5.15 20.27 -3.63
C SER A 2 -5.80 20.07 -4.99
N ASN A 3 -5.00 20.09 -6.07
CA ASN A 3 -5.43 19.66 -7.40
C ASN A 3 -5.22 18.15 -7.58
N PHE A 4 -5.09 17.43 -6.49
CA PHE A 4 -4.81 16.00 -6.51
C PHE A 4 -5.97 15.23 -7.16
N LYS A 5 -5.61 14.37 -8.08
CA LYS A 5 -6.51 13.36 -8.64
C LYS A 5 -5.77 12.03 -8.69
N LEU A 6 -6.34 11.02 -8.06
CA LEU A 6 -5.75 9.68 -8.06
C LEU A 6 -5.71 9.13 -9.49
N ASP A 7 -4.58 8.57 -9.89
CA ASP A 7 -4.45 7.89 -11.19
C ASP A 7 -5.49 6.77 -11.27
N GLN A 8 -6.18 6.71 -12.42
CA GLN A 8 -7.28 5.76 -12.62
C GLN A 8 -6.84 4.31 -12.41
N ARG A 9 -5.60 3.97 -12.78
CA ARG A 9 -5.07 2.61 -12.63
C ARG A 9 -4.88 2.24 -11.17
N LEU A 10 -4.52 3.20 -10.31
CA LEU A 10 -4.46 2.97 -8.86
C LEU A 10 -5.87 2.80 -8.28
N GLU A 11 -6.82 3.60 -8.75
CA GLU A 11 -8.20 3.49 -8.31
C GLU A 11 -8.83 2.15 -8.74
N ASP A 12 -8.58 1.73 -9.97
CA ASP A 12 -9.14 0.48 -10.51
C ASP A 12 -8.57 -0.76 -9.82
N ASN A 13 -7.33 -0.69 -9.33
CA ASN A 13 -6.61 -1.84 -8.78
C ASN A 13 -6.51 -1.84 -7.26
N SER A 14 -7.20 -0.93 -6.59
CA SER A 14 -7.14 -0.84 -5.13
C SER A 14 -8.42 -0.24 -4.56
N PHE A 15 -8.59 -0.40 -3.24
CA PHE A 15 -9.76 0.13 -2.52
C PHE A 15 -9.30 1.04 -1.40
N LEU A 16 -9.87 2.24 -1.33
CA LEU A 16 -9.60 3.15 -0.22
C LEU A 16 -10.07 2.53 1.09
N ILE A 17 -9.18 2.47 2.06
CA ILE A 17 -9.48 1.93 3.39
C ILE A 17 -9.54 3.04 4.44
N ASP A 18 -8.55 3.91 4.45
CA ASP A 18 -8.43 4.96 5.46
C ASP A 18 -7.58 6.11 4.93
N ILE A 19 -7.55 7.20 5.67
CA ILE A 19 -6.71 8.36 5.38
C ILE A 19 -5.96 8.73 6.66
N PHE A 20 -4.64 8.82 6.57
CA PHE A 20 -3.79 9.31 7.63
C PHE A 20 -3.10 10.59 7.14
N GLU A 21 -3.43 11.73 7.78
CA GLU A 21 -2.92 13.03 7.35
C GLU A 21 -3.22 13.24 5.84
N ASP A 22 -2.20 13.50 5.04
CA ASP A 22 -2.34 13.66 3.59
C ASP A 22 -2.06 12.37 2.82
N ILE A 23 -2.29 11.20 3.42
CA ILE A 23 -1.95 9.91 2.83
C ILE A 23 -3.19 9.02 2.78
N GLN A 24 -3.55 8.56 1.60
CA GLN A 24 -4.55 7.49 1.44
C GLN A 24 -3.89 6.14 1.71
N ILE A 25 -4.56 5.33 2.51
CA ILE A 25 -4.19 3.94 2.72
C ILE A 25 -5.19 3.10 1.93
N ARG A 26 -4.67 2.32 0.97
CA ARG A 26 -5.49 1.54 0.07
C ARG A 26 -5.09 0.07 0.13
N ALA A 27 -6.07 -0.83 0.00
CA ALA A 27 -5.81 -2.26 -0.15
C ALA A 27 -5.69 -2.59 -1.65
N PHE A 28 -4.57 -3.17 -2.04
CA PHE A 28 -4.39 -3.62 -3.42
C PHE A 28 -5.27 -4.84 -3.70
N ASN A 29 -5.84 -4.92 -4.89
CA ASN A 29 -6.85 -5.91 -5.25
C ASN A 29 -6.25 -7.28 -5.61
N ASP A 30 -5.52 -7.88 -4.66
CA ASP A 30 -4.94 -9.21 -4.82
C ASP A 30 -5.03 -9.97 -3.49
N SER A 31 -5.88 -10.99 -3.44
CA SER A 31 -6.16 -11.75 -2.23
C SER A 31 -5.02 -12.67 -1.79
N ARG A 32 -4.03 -12.89 -2.65
CA ARG A 32 -2.90 -13.77 -2.35
C ARG A 32 -1.94 -13.16 -1.33
N TYR A 33 -2.02 -11.82 -1.12
CA TYR A 33 -1.12 -11.09 -0.24
C TYR A 33 -1.89 -10.07 0.59
N PHE A 34 -1.43 -9.80 1.81
CA PHE A 34 -1.80 -8.58 2.52
C PHE A 34 -0.92 -7.45 1.97
N TRP A 35 -1.48 -6.72 1.03
CA TRP A 35 -0.80 -5.75 0.20
C TRP A 35 -1.52 -4.41 0.28
N TYR A 36 -0.85 -3.43 0.88
CA TYR A 36 -1.37 -2.07 0.97
C TYR A 36 -0.54 -1.14 0.11
N ILE A 37 -1.16 -0.09 -0.38
CA ILE A 37 -0.46 1.02 -1.02
C ILE A 37 -0.78 2.31 -0.28
N LEU A 38 0.24 3.16 -0.12
CA LEU A 38 0.15 4.44 0.57
C LEU A 38 0.33 5.53 -0.49
N VAL A 39 -0.67 6.39 -0.64
CA VAL A 39 -0.67 7.41 -1.69
C VAL A 39 -0.78 8.80 -1.07
N PRO A 40 0.31 9.59 -1.06
CA PRO A 40 0.21 11.01 -0.67
C PRO A 40 -0.73 11.76 -1.61
N THR A 41 -1.66 12.53 -1.04
CA THR A 41 -2.71 13.21 -1.81
C THR A 41 -2.30 14.62 -2.22
N ILE A 42 -1.12 14.74 -2.80
CA ILE A 42 -0.57 15.99 -3.30
C ILE A 42 -0.32 15.84 -4.79
N ALA A 43 -0.71 16.84 -5.58
CA ALA A 43 -0.56 16.81 -7.03
C ALA A 43 0.92 16.75 -7.44
N GLU A 44 1.19 16.06 -8.54
CA GLU A 44 2.47 16.07 -9.24
C GLU A 44 3.65 15.45 -8.47
N LEU A 45 3.40 14.59 -7.49
CA LEU A 45 4.46 13.81 -6.86
C LEU A 45 4.76 12.57 -7.70
N LYS A 46 6.00 12.42 -8.09
CA LYS A 46 6.47 11.31 -8.92
C LYS A 46 7.51 10.47 -8.17
N ASP A 47 8.59 11.09 -7.78
CA ASP A 47 9.71 10.42 -7.13
C ASP A 47 9.78 10.76 -5.64
N TRP A 48 10.53 9.96 -4.88
CA TRP A 48 10.68 10.17 -3.45
C TRP A 48 11.11 11.59 -3.09
N HIS A 49 12.05 12.13 -3.83
CA HIS A 49 12.59 13.47 -3.56
C HIS A 49 11.62 14.62 -3.86
N ASP A 50 10.50 14.32 -4.53
CA ASP A 50 9.42 15.31 -4.73
C ASP A 50 8.54 15.48 -3.51
N LEU A 51 8.60 14.55 -2.54
CA LEU A 51 7.77 14.60 -1.34
C LEU A 51 8.11 15.83 -0.50
N PRO A 52 7.12 16.66 -0.10
CA PRO A 52 7.36 17.63 0.93
C PRO A 52 7.87 16.97 2.22
N ILE A 53 8.78 17.61 2.93
CA ILE A 53 9.41 17.00 4.12
C ILE A 53 8.38 16.52 5.15
N LYS A 54 7.32 17.29 5.38
CA LYS A 54 6.28 16.92 6.32
C LYS A 54 5.56 15.65 5.89
N VAL A 55 5.28 15.52 4.60
CA VAL A 55 4.61 14.34 4.02
C VAL A 55 5.53 13.12 4.08
N GLU A 56 6.80 13.31 3.78
CA GLU A 56 7.81 12.25 3.93
C GLU A 56 7.86 11.74 5.36
N LYS A 57 7.89 12.63 6.35
CA LYS A 57 7.89 12.23 7.77
C LYS A 57 6.64 11.42 8.13
N ASN A 58 5.47 11.88 7.71
CA ASN A 58 4.22 11.16 7.98
C ASN A 58 4.21 9.78 7.29
N LEU A 59 4.70 9.73 6.06
CA LEU A 59 4.80 8.49 5.31
C LEU A 59 5.74 7.50 6.01
N LEU A 60 6.90 7.94 6.46
CA LEU A 60 7.86 7.11 7.18
C LEU A 60 7.28 6.57 8.50
N ILE A 61 6.62 7.42 9.27
CA ILE A 61 5.99 7.01 10.53
C ILE A 61 4.94 5.95 10.27
N TYR A 62 4.04 6.20 9.33
CA TYR A 62 2.97 5.26 9.02
C TYR A 62 3.52 3.94 8.47
N THR A 63 4.46 4.02 7.54
CA THR A 63 5.07 2.83 6.92
C THR A 63 5.74 1.95 7.96
N ARG A 64 6.49 2.54 8.88
CA ARG A 64 7.13 1.81 9.97
C ARG A 64 6.10 1.07 10.83
N LYS A 65 5.04 1.76 11.24
CA LYS A 65 4.00 1.17 12.06
C LYS A 65 3.22 0.08 11.33
N LEU A 66 2.86 0.33 10.08
CA LEU A 66 2.18 -0.66 9.24
C LEU A 66 3.04 -1.90 9.04
N SER A 67 4.32 -1.73 8.73
CA SER A 67 5.27 -2.83 8.56
C SER A 67 5.34 -3.71 9.81
N GLN A 68 5.52 -3.11 10.97
CA GLN A 68 5.59 -3.84 12.24
C GLN A 68 4.25 -4.55 12.54
N PHE A 69 3.15 -3.86 12.34
CA PHE A 69 1.81 -4.40 12.57
C PHE A 69 1.51 -5.60 11.69
N LEU A 70 1.82 -5.51 10.39
CA LEU A 70 1.64 -6.62 9.45
C LEU A 70 2.56 -7.80 9.75
N SER A 71 3.80 -7.52 10.13
CA SER A 71 4.75 -8.56 10.51
C SER A 71 4.19 -9.41 11.66
N GLN A 72 3.57 -8.77 12.64
CA GLN A 72 3.01 -9.44 13.81
C GLN A 72 1.66 -10.10 13.52
N THR A 73 0.71 -9.35 12.94
CA THR A 73 -0.65 -9.84 12.74
C THR A 73 -0.75 -10.92 11.67
N GLN A 74 0.11 -10.88 10.65
CA GLN A 74 0.14 -11.85 9.57
C GLN A 74 1.23 -12.91 9.72
N ASN A 75 2.01 -12.84 10.80
CA ASN A 75 3.16 -13.72 10.99
C ASN A 75 4.05 -13.78 9.76
N ALA A 76 4.38 -12.62 9.20
CA ALA A 76 5.08 -12.52 7.93
C ALA A 76 6.55 -12.94 8.06
N ASP A 77 7.07 -13.65 7.05
CA ASP A 77 8.49 -13.97 6.96
C ASP A 77 9.31 -12.75 6.53
N LYS A 78 8.70 -11.84 5.78
CA LYS A 78 9.34 -10.61 5.30
C LYS A 78 8.29 -9.56 5.00
N ILE A 79 8.63 -8.29 5.19
CA ILE A 79 7.84 -7.16 4.70
C ILE A 79 8.59 -6.56 3.51
N ASN A 80 7.93 -6.49 2.35
CA ASN A 80 8.47 -5.79 1.20
C ASN A 80 7.91 -4.37 1.16
N ILE A 81 8.80 -3.40 1.05
CA ILE A 81 8.45 -1.98 0.92
C ILE A 81 9.10 -1.49 -0.35
N ALA A 82 8.33 -0.89 -1.25
CA ALA A 82 8.89 -0.45 -2.53
C ALA A 82 8.13 0.72 -3.12
N SER A 83 8.88 1.64 -3.73
CA SER A 83 8.40 2.67 -4.61
C SER A 83 8.92 2.34 -6.01
N ILE A 84 8.04 2.05 -6.97
CA ILE A 84 8.43 1.64 -8.32
C ILE A 84 8.01 2.71 -9.33
N GLY A 85 6.72 2.79 -9.66
CA GLY A 85 6.20 3.85 -10.51
C GLY A 85 6.56 3.78 -11.99
N ASN A 86 7.00 2.61 -12.48
CA ASN A 86 7.39 2.46 -13.89
C ASN A 86 6.20 2.48 -14.85
N ILE A 87 5.04 2.00 -14.39
CA ILE A 87 3.79 2.02 -15.16
C ILE A 87 2.93 3.21 -14.72
N VAL A 88 2.67 3.34 -13.42
CA VAL A 88 1.94 4.45 -12.84
C VAL A 88 2.94 5.36 -12.13
N SER A 89 3.26 6.50 -12.74
CA SER A 89 4.29 7.39 -12.20
C SER A 89 3.84 8.19 -10.98
N GLN A 90 2.54 8.35 -10.74
CA GLN A 90 2.06 9.01 -9.53
C GLN A 90 2.59 8.28 -8.29
N PHE A 91 3.25 9.03 -7.41
CA PHE A 91 3.94 8.42 -6.26
C PHE A 91 2.99 7.57 -5.42
N HIS A 92 3.38 6.34 -5.17
CA HIS A 92 2.73 5.43 -4.25
C HIS A 92 3.75 4.45 -3.69
N LEU A 93 3.56 4.07 -2.43
CA LEU A 93 4.48 3.17 -1.74
C LEU A 93 3.75 1.86 -1.45
N HIS A 94 4.38 0.74 -1.84
CA HIS A 94 3.86 -0.59 -1.55
C HIS A 94 4.37 -1.10 -0.21
N VAL A 95 3.49 -1.72 0.59
CA VAL A 95 3.85 -2.43 1.82
C VAL A 95 3.15 -3.78 1.80
N ILE A 96 3.92 -4.86 1.74
CA ILE A 96 3.40 -6.20 1.47
C ILE A 96 3.94 -7.19 2.49
N ALA A 97 3.03 -7.93 3.14
CA ALA A 97 3.42 -9.06 3.99
C ALA A 97 3.72 -10.28 3.11
N ARG A 98 4.94 -10.80 3.21
CA ARG A 98 5.39 -11.94 2.42
C ARG A 98 5.58 -13.18 3.28
N HIS A 99 5.31 -14.34 2.68
CA HIS A 99 5.48 -15.64 3.32
C HIS A 99 6.28 -16.57 2.40
N LYS A 100 7.08 -17.46 2.99
CA LYS A 100 7.91 -18.40 2.22
C LYS A 100 7.09 -19.35 1.35
N ASP A 101 5.82 -19.52 1.67
CA ASP A 101 4.88 -20.36 0.91
C ASP A 101 3.93 -19.53 0.02
N ASP A 102 4.14 -18.23 -0.13
CA ASP A 102 3.28 -17.42 -0.99
C ASP A 102 3.55 -17.68 -2.48
N ALA A 103 2.63 -17.20 -3.34
CA ALA A 103 2.58 -17.56 -4.75
C ALA A 103 3.87 -17.24 -5.53
N LYS A 104 4.60 -16.19 -5.15
CA LYS A 104 5.79 -15.72 -5.90
C LYS A 104 7.10 -15.88 -5.14
N TRP A 105 7.07 -16.27 -3.87
CA TRP A 105 8.28 -16.34 -3.07
C TRP A 105 9.40 -17.13 -3.77
N PRO A 106 10.67 -16.69 -3.81
CA PRO A 106 11.20 -15.47 -3.16
C PRO A 106 11.17 -14.23 -4.07
N HIS A 107 10.47 -14.27 -5.17
CA HIS A 107 10.43 -13.18 -6.15
C HIS A 107 9.51 -12.05 -5.71
N PRO A 108 9.75 -10.80 -6.16
CA PRO A 108 8.78 -9.71 -5.97
C PRO A 108 7.44 -10.05 -6.60
N VAL A 109 6.37 -9.40 -6.09
CA VAL A 109 5.00 -9.72 -6.50
C VAL A 109 4.59 -9.10 -7.83
N TRP A 110 5.35 -8.14 -8.35
CA TRP A 110 4.99 -7.42 -9.57
C TRP A 110 5.27 -8.22 -10.83
N GLY A 111 4.61 -7.83 -11.93
CA GLY A 111 4.83 -8.40 -13.26
C GLY A 111 3.72 -9.32 -13.73
N ASP A 112 2.81 -9.75 -12.86
CA ASP A 112 1.71 -10.61 -13.24
C ASP A 112 0.39 -9.83 -13.26
N PRO A 113 -0.58 -10.23 -14.09
CA PRO A 113 -1.92 -9.68 -14.01
C PRO A 113 -2.58 -10.10 -12.68
N ILE A 114 -3.57 -9.32 -12.26
CA ILE A 114 -4.37 -9.66 -11.08
C ILE A 114 -5.24 -10.87 -11.44
N ILE A 115 -4.99 -12.01 -10.80
CA ILE A 115 -5.73 -13.26 -11.03
C ILE A 115 -6.58 -13.70 -9.84
N ALA A 116 -6.45 -13.00 -8.70
CA ALA A 116 -7.13 -13.35 -7.45
C ALA A 116 -7.63 -12.08 -6.78
N ALA A 117 -8.74 -11.53 -7.27
CA ALA A 117 -9.33 -10.31 -6.72
C ALA A 117 -9.79 -10.52 -5.27
N LEU A 118 -9.83 -9.45 -4.49
CA LEU A 118 -10.37 -9.48 -3.14
C LEU A 118 -11.86 -9.78 -3.15
N SER A 119 -12.29 -10.74 -2.33
CA SER A 119 -13.70 -10.89 -2.00
C SER A 119 -14.13 -9.75 -1.06
N GLN A 120 -15.43 -9.61 -0.85
CA GLN A 120 -15.95 -8.64 0.12
C GLN A 120 -15.39 -8.94 1.52
N ASN A 121 -15.31 -10.20 1.89
CA ASN A 121 -14.76 -10.62 3.18
C ASN A 121 -13.26 -10.28 3.30
N ASP A 122 -12.49 -10.53 2.24
CA ASP A 122 -11.06 -10.16 2.21
C ASP A 122 -10.89 -8.66 2.46
N LEU A 123 -11.70 -7.84 1.80
CA LEU A 123 -11.65 -6.39 1.95
C LEU A 123 -12.02 -5.96 3.38
N GLU A 124 -13.05 -6.56 3.96
CA GLU A 124 -13.46 -6.24 5.33
C GLU A 124 -12.37 -6.59 6.36
N ILE A 125 -11.67 -7.70 6.16
CA ILE A 125 -10.55 -8.08 7.02
C ILE A 125 -9.44 -7.02 6.93
N ARG A 126 -9.10 -6.58 5.72
CA ARG A 126 -8.05 -5.57 5.51
C ARG A 126 -8.42 -4.21 6.12
N LYS A 127 -9.67 -3.82 6.02
CA LYS A 127 -10.20 -2.62 6.70
C LYS A 127 -10.11 -2.75 8.22
N TYR A 128 -10.54 -3.88 8.74
CA TYR A 128 -10.52 -4.14 10.18
C TYR A 128 -9.11 -4.04 10.77
N LEU A 129 -8.12 -4.61 10.07
CA LEU A 129 -6.73 -4.54 10.50
C LEU A 129 -6.24 -3.09 10.59
N ILE A 130 -6.52 -2.28 9.59
CA ILE A 130 -6.09 -0.88 9.58
C ILE A 130 -6.76 -0.08 10.70
N LYS A 131 -8.02 -0.34 11.00
CA LYS A 131 -8.71 0.30 12.12
C LYS A 131 -8.09 -0.02 13.47
N ARG A 132 -7.46 -1.18 13.59
CA ARG A 132 -6.73 -1.58 14.80
C ARG A 132 -5.34 -0.96 14.91
N LEU A 133 -4.79 -0.50 13.79
CA LEU A 133 -3.50 0.17 13.77
C LEU A 133 -3.66 1.57 14.35
N LYS A 134 -3.16 1.79 15.56
CA LYS A 134 -3.22 3.09 16.22
C LYS A 134 -1.87 3.81 16.11
N LEU A 135 -1.93 5.04 15.70
CA LEU A 135 -0.76 5.88 15.52
C LEU A 135 -0.46 6.74 16.74
#